data_2bd26d56da50c2c0a2eedc45d81830f4
#
_entry.id   2bd26d56da50c2c0a2eedc45d81830f4
#
_cell.length_a   1.000
_cell.length_b   1.000
_cell.length_c   1.000
_cell.angle_alpha   90.00
_cell.angle_beta   90.00
_cell.angle_gamma   90.00
#
_symmetry.space_group_name_H-M   'P 1'
#
loop_
_entity.id
_entity.type
_entity.pdbx_description
1 polymer ?
#
loop_
_entity_poly.entity_id
_entity_poly.type
_entity_poly.pdbx_seq_one_letter_code
_entity_poly.pdbx_strand_id
1 'polypeptide(L)'
;IELNLKLQSLDRFDVYDISERNQMENLIRDAINSLPKRCRDIFLLSRMEGLKYREISERLGISVNTVECQMGIALKKLRAKLNVTLAA
;
A
#
# COMPACT_ATOMS: atom_id res chain seq x y z
N ILE A 1 4.21 2.19 -9.61
CA ILE A 1 4.87 3.35 -10.17
C ILE A 1 3.93 4.53 -10.31
N GLU A 2 2.76 4.28 -10.82
CA GLU A 2 1.75 5.33 -10.89
C GLU A 2 1.41 5.87 -9.52
N LEU A 3 1.31 4.98 -8.56
CA LEU A 3 1.02 5.39 -7.20
C LEU A 3 2.12 6.29 -6.67
N ASN A 4 3.35 5.92 -6.96
CA ASN A 4 4.50 6.70 -6.55
C ASN A 4 4.48 8.08 -7.20
N LEU A 5 4.15 8.14 -8.48
CA LEU A 5 4.04 9.41 -9.19
C LEU A 5 2.93 10.28 -8.63
N LYS A 6 1.83 9.66 -8.25
CA LYS A 6 0.72 10.40 -7.66
C LYS A 6 1.12 11.02 -6.34
N LEU A 7 1.86 10.29 -5.54
CA LEU A 7 2.34 10.82 -4.29
C LEU A 7 3.27 11.99 -4.51
N GLN A 8 4.15 11.86 -5.50
CA GLN A 8 5.05 12.95 -5.84
C GLN A 8 4.30 14.17 -6.32
N SER A 9 3.27 13.95 -7.10
CA SER A 9 2.45 15.05 -7.58
C SER A 9 1.75 15.76 -6.46
N LEU A 10 1.24 15.02 -5.50
CA LEU A 10 0.59 15.61 -4.34
C LEU A 10 1.58 16.44 -3.55
N ASP A 11 2.80 15.95 -3.43
CA ASP A 11 3.84 16.69 -2.73
C ASP A 11 4.09 18.04 -3.35
N ARG A 12 3.99 18.11 -4.67
CA ARG A 12 4.22 19.37 -5.37
C ARG A 12 3.04 20.31 -5.29
N PHE A 13 1.84 19.76 -5.18
CA PHE A 13 0.64 20.58 -5.23
C PHE A 13 0.27 21.22 -3.93
N ASP A 14 0.42 20.51 -2.84
CA ASP A 14 -0.20 20.89 -1.59
C ASP A 14 0.79 21.42 -0.59
N VAL A 15 1.35 22.56 -0.93
CA VAL A 15 2.29 23.20 -0.03
C VAL A 15 1.61 23.66 1.26
N TYR A 16 0.42 24.19 1.15
CA TYR A 16 -0.30 24.68 2.32
C TYR A 16 -1.03 23.61 3.10
N ASP A 17 -1.07 22.40 2.56
CA ASP A 17 -1.69 21.28 3.26
C ASP A 17 -0.67 20.30 3.78
N ILE A 18 0.53 20.72 3.97
CA ILE A 18 1.62 19.83 4.33
C ILE A 18 1.32 19.03 5.59
N SER A 19 0.79 19.67 6.61
CA SER A 19 0.52 19.00 7.87
C SER A 19 -0.54 17.92 7.69
N GLU A 20 -1.61 18.24 7.00
CA GLU A 20 -2.69 17.30 6.76
C GLU A 20 -2.23 16.14 5.90
N ARG A 21 -1.48 16.44 4.84
CA ARG A 21 -0.97 15.41 3.96
C ARG A 21 0.04 14.53 4.67
N ASN A 22 0.86 15.10 5.51
CA ASN A 22 1.82 14.33 6.29
C ASN A 22 1.11 13.39 7.25
N GLN A 23 0.02 13.82 7.85
CA GLN A 23 -0.77 12.96 8.71
C GLN A 23 -1.35 11.79 7.93
N MET A 24 -1.89 12.07 6.74
CA MET A 24 -2.45 11.01 5.92
C MET A 24 -1.37 10.03 5.48
N GLU A 25 -0.22 10.52 5.07
CA GLU A 25 0.89 9.68 4.67
C GLU A 25 1.37 8.82 5.82
N ASN A 26 1.41 9.38 7.02
CA ASN A 26 1.80 8.64 8.20
C ASN A 26 0.80 7.54 8.53
N LEU A 27 -0.49 7.83 8.40
CA LEU A 27 -1.53 6.83 8.62
C LEU A 27 -1.41 5.67 7.64
N ILE A 28 -1.17 5.99 6.37
CA ILE A 28 -1.02 4.96 5.35
C ILE A 28 0.24 4.14 5.62
N ARG A 29 1.32 4.80 5.96
CA ARG A 29 2.58 4.12 6.25
C ARG A 29 2.43 3.20 7.46
N ASP A 30 1.78 3.67 8.50
CA ASP A 30 1.54 2.87 9.69
C ASP A 30 0.67 1.68 9.38
N ALA A 31 -0.35 1.88 8.56
CA ALA A 31 -1.23 0.79 8.16
C ALA A 31 -0.46 -0.28 7.38
N ILE A 32 0.38 0.14 6.45
CA ILE A 32 1.18 -0.79 5.67
C ILE A 32 2.17 -1.51 6.58
N ASN A 33 2.79 -0.80 7.50
CA ASN A 33 3.77 -1.40 8.41
C ASN A 33 3.12 -2.37 9.38
N SER A 34 1.83 -2.26 9.61
CA SER A 34 1.12 -3.19 10.48
C SER A 34 0.82 -4.52 9.81
N LEU A 35 1.02 -4.62 8.49
CA LEU A 35 0.78 -5.86 7.79
C LEU A 35 1.86 -6.89 8.15
N PRO A 36 1.51 -8.19 8.15
CA PRO A 36 2.54 -9.23 8.28
C PRO A 36 3.57 -9.08 7.16
N LYS A 37 4.78 -9.52 7.43
CA LYS A 37 5.89 -9.27 6.52
C LYS A 37 5.62 -9.72 5.08
N ARG A 38 5.16 -10.94 4.91
CA ARG A 38 4.91 -11.47 3.57
C ARG A 38 3.81 -10.68 2.86
N CYS A 39 2.76 -10.39 3.59
CA CYS A 39 1.63 -9.62 3.07
C CYS A 39 2.09 -8.23 2.66
N ARG A 40 2.89 -7.59 3.50
CA ARG A 40 3.42 -6.27 3.22
C ARG A 40 4.31 -6.26 2.00
N ASP A 41 5.21 -7.25 1.91
CA ASP A 41 6.13 -7.35 0.77
C ASP A 41 5.37 -7.47 -0.54
N ILE A 42 4.36 -8.32 -0.56
CA ILE A 42 3.55 -8.53 -1.75
C ILE A 42 2.79 -7.26 -2.10
N PHE A 43 2.22 -6.62 -1.10
CA PHE A 43 1.48 -5.38 -1.32
C PHE A 43 2.38 -4.30 -1.91
N LEU A 44 3.58 -4.15 -1.37
CA LEU A 44 4.51 -3.13 -1.86
C LEU A 44 4.99 -3.44 -3.28
N LEU A 45 5.23 -4.70 -3.59
CA LEU A 45 5.63 -5.07 -4.95
C LEU A 45 4.52 -4.74 -5.94
N SER A 46 3.28 -4.95 -5.55
CA SER A 46 2.17 -4.67 -6.43
C SER A 46 1.94 -3.18 -6.60
N ARG A 47 1.94 -2.45 -5.51
CA ARG A 47 1.52 -1.04 -5.54
C ARG A 47 2.66 -0.07 -5.83
N MET A 48 3.82 -0.33 -5.28
CA MET A 48 4.94 0.60 -5.44
C MET A 48 5.76 0.29 -6.68
N GLU A 49 5.95 -0.97 -6.99
CA GLU A 49 6.75 -1.35 -8.15
C GLU A 49 5.91 -1.69 -9.36
N GLY A 50 4.60 -1.74 -9.21
CA GLY A 50 3.70 -1.97 -10.33
C GLY A 50 3.79 -3.35 -10.93
N LEU A 51 4.24 -4.34 -10.16
CA LEU A 51 4.37 -5.69 -10.67
C LEU A 51 3.02 -6.38 -10.75
N LYS A 52 2.86 -7.20 -11.77
CA LYS A 52 1.68 -8.05 -11.90
C LYS A 52 1.81 -9.23 -10.95
N TYR A 53 0.68 -9.82 -10.60
CA TYR A 53 0.67 -10.94 -9.66
C TYR A 53 1.56 -12.08 -10.13
N ARG A 54 1.57 -12.33 -11.44
CA ARG A 54 2.43 -13.37 -11.99
C ARG A 54 3.90 -13.05 -11.73
N GLU A 55 4.25 -11.78 -11.92
CA GLU A 55 5.63 -11.34 -11.72
C GLU A 55 6.02 -11.45 -10.25
N ILE A 56 5.10 -11.11 -9.37
CA ILE A 56 5.34 -11.23 -7.94
C ILE A 56 5.52 -12.71 -7.57
N SER A 57 4.67 -13.56 -8.11
CA SER A 57 4.76 -14.99 -7.81
C SER A 57 6.10 -15.55 -8.23
N GLU A 58 6.58 -15.15 -9.37
CA GLU A 58 7.88 -15.61 -9.85
C GLU A 58 9.02 -15.08 -9.00
N ARG A 59 8.95 -13.81 -8.64
CA ARG A 59 10.00 -13.20 -7.84
C ARG A 59 10.11 -13.83 -6.45
N LEU A 60 8.99 -14.14 -5.85
CA LEU A 60 8.97 -14.67 -4.49
C LEU A 60 8.93 -16.19 -4.42
N GLY A 61 8.79 -16.87 -5.57
CA GLY A 61 8.73 -18.31 -5.58
C GLY A 61 7.47 -18.87 -4.95
N ILE A 62 6.34 -18.20 -5.14
CA ILE A 62 5.06 -18.63 -4.60
C ILE A 62 4.05 -18.65 -5.75
N SER A 63 2.88 -19.25 -5.51
CA SER A 63 1.85 -19.33 -6.54
C SER A 63 1.12 -18.01 -6.68
N VAL A 64 0.51 -17.82 -7.84
CA VAL A 64 -0.34 -16.64 -8.07
C VAL A 64 -1.50 -16.63 -7.09
N ASN A 65 -2.05 -17.80 -6.77
CA ASN A 65 -3.12 -17.88 -5.78
C ASN A 65 -2.69 -17.35 -4.43
N THR A 66 -1.46 -17.65 -4.03
CA THR A 66 -0.92 -17.13 -2.79
C THR A 66 -0.79 -15.62 -2.84
N VAL A 67 -0.35 -15.09 -3.99
CA VAL A 67 -0.26 -13.64 -4.17
C VAL A 67 -1.64 -13.01 -4.02
N GLU A 68 -2.64 -13.60 -4.68
CA GLU A 68 -4.01 -13.08 -4.60
C GLU A 68 -4.53 -13.12 -3.18
N CYS A 69 -4.30 -14.20 -2.47
CA CYS A 69 -4.73 -14.32 -1.09
C CYS A 69 -4.08 -13.26 -0.22
N GLN A 70 -2.79 -13.08 -0.36
CA GLN A 70 -2.06 -12.11 0.45
C GLN A 70 -2.50 -10.68 0.13
N MET A 71 -2.74 -10.39 -1.14
CA MET A 71 -3.26 -9.08 -1.53
C MET A 71 -4.64 -8.84 -0.95
N GLY A 72 -5.50 -9.86 -0.95
CA GLY A 72 -6.81 -9.75 -0.34
C GLY A 72 -6.72 -9.44 1.14
N ILE A 73 -5.83 -10.14 1.84
CA ILE A 73 -5.61 -9.90 3.26
C ILE A 73 -5.09 -8.47 3.48
N ALA A 74 -4.13 -8.06 2.68
CA ALA A 74 -3.56 -6.73 2.79
C ALA A 74 -4.62 -5.65 2.61
N LEU A 75 -5.40 -5.76 1.56
CA LEU A 75 -6.43 -4.77 1.26
C LEU A 75 -7.49 -4.74 2.34
N LYS A 76 -7.87 -5.90 2.87
CA LYS A 76 -8.86 -5.97 3.92
C LYS A 76 -8.36 -5.29 5.19
N LYS A 77 -7.13 -5.58 5.56
CA LYS A 77 -6.53 -5.00 6.77
C LYS A 77 -6.34 -3.49 6.62
N LEU A 78 -5.86 -3.06 5.46
CA LEU A 78 -5.67 -1.64 5.20
C LEU A 78 -6.99 -0.90 5.20
N ARG A 79 -7.99 -1.47 4.57
CA ARG A 79 -9.31 -0.85 4.50
C ARG A 79 -9.90 -0.70 5.89
N ALA A 80 -9.80 -1.75 6.70
CA ALA A 80 -10.34 -1.69 8.05
C ALA A 80 -9.63 -0.63 8.88
N LYS A 81 -8.32 -0.58 8.79
CA LYS A 81 -7.55 0.35 9.59
C LYS A 81 -7.78 1.80 9.15
N LEU A 82 -7.78 2.03 7.85
CA LEU A 82 -7.95 3.38 7.33
C LEU A 82 -9.38 3.86 7.45
N ASN A 83 -10.34 2.96 7.32
CA ASN A 83 -11.75 3.32 7.51
C ASN A 83 -12.03 3.72 8.95
N VAL A 84 -11.47 2.99 9.89
CA VAL A 84 -11.64 3.35 11.30
C VAL A 84 -11.06 4.74 11.54
N THR A 85 -9.91 4.99 10.98
CA THR A 85 -9.26 6.29 11.13
C THR A 85 -10.06 7.40 10.48
N LEU A 86 -10.54 7.15 9.28
CA LEU A 86 -11.29 8.17 8.54
C LEU A 86 -12.68 8.38 9.09
N ALA A 87 -13.27 7.35 9.64
CA ALA A 87 -14.60 7.45 10.21
C ALA A 87 -14.60 8.18 11.56
N ALA A 88 -13.49 8.14 12.22
CA ALA A 88 -13.38 8.84 13.48
C ALA A 88 -13.28 10.34 13.26
#